data_b3fd8b9ccc1c3e6a1fe9fbdbcc7375b9
#
_entry.id   b3fd8b9ccc1c3e6a1fe9fbdbcc7375b9
#
_cell.length_a   1.000
_cell.length_b   1.000
_cell.length_c   1.000
_cell.angle_alpha   90.00
_cell.angle_beta   90.00
_cell.angle_gamma   90.00
#
_symmetry.space_group_name_H-M   'P 1'
#
loop_
_entity.id
_entity.type
_entity.pdbx_description
1 polymer ?
#
loop_
_entity_poly.entity_id
_entity_poly.type
_entity_poly.pdbx_seq_one_letter_code
_entity_poly.pdbx_strand_id
1 'polypeptide(L)'
;VEPDEAKFSGFVFKIQANMDPKHRDRIAFFRVCSGEYQPGMKVFHVREGKEMKIPNALTFMANDRVLMTDAVAGDIIGIYNHGQLHIGDTLTQGEVLGFTGIPYFAPELFRSARPKDPFKAKQLHKGLKELGEEGAIQVFEDELGNLYLGAVGQLQFEIVAQRLATEYNVDAIYENTPVSTARWVTYPDEQTRKDFEKEQGMRLAKDADGNTVYLATSIYNLQTTQKHWPQVAFHVTREHGQKLKHTDVDLDI
;
A
#
# COMPACT_ATOMS: atom_id res chain seq x y z
N VAL A 1 19.69 -2.57 -12.21
CA VAL A 1 20.50 -2.97 -11.05
C VAL A 1 20.91 -4.40 -11.25
N GLU A 2 22.21 -4.63 -11.25
CA GLU A 2 22.78 -5.98 -11.37
C GLU A 2 23.21 -6.48 -9.98
N PRO A 3 23.13 -7.80 -9.71
CA PRO A 3 23.45 -8.36 -8.39
C PRO A 3 24.89 -8.14 -7.91
N ASP A 4 25.82 -7.93 -8.83
CA ASP A 4 27.26 -7.69 -8.58
C ASP A 4 27.62 -6.21 -8.39
N GLU A 5 26.66 -5.30 -8.50
CA GLU A 5 26.88 -3.90 -8.16
C GLU A 5 27.25 -3.73 -6.68
N ALA A 6 28.31 -2.95 -6.41
CA ALA A 6 28.81 -2.76 -5.05
C ALA A 6 27.88 -1.96 -4.14
N LYS A 7 27.04 -1.10 -4.70
CA LYS A 7 26.10 -0.29 -3.93
C LYS A 7 24.89 -1.09 -3.50
N PHE A 8 24.55 -0.97 -2.23
CA PHE A 8 23.36 -1.61 -1.67
C PHE A 8 22.08 -1.05 -2.27
N SER A 9 21.24 -1.95 -2.74
CA SER A 9 19.86 -1.62 -3.11
C SER A 9 18.94 -2.82 -2.89
N GLY A 10 17.65 -2.51 -2.73
CA GLY A 10 16.62 -3.53 -2.63
C GLY A 10 15.25 -2.91 -2.35
N PHE A 11 14.25 -3.76 -2.12
CA PHE A 11 12.88 -3.31 -1.93
C PHE A 11 12.09 -4.16 -0.94
N VAL A 12 11.08 -3.55 -0.34
CA VAL A 12 10.10 -4.20 0.53
C VAL A 12 9.05 -4.89 -0.34
N PHE A 13 8.92 -6.21 -0.24
CA PHE A 13 7.91 -6.94 -1.02
C PHE A 13 6.73 -7.45 -0.18
N LYS A 14 6.86 -7.44 1.15
CA LYS A 14 5.82 -7.89 2.08
C LYS A 14 5.95 -7.18 3.42
N ILE A 15 4.82 -6.90 4.06
CA ILE A 15 4.76 -6.49 5.47
C ILE A 15 3.89 -7.50 6.20
N GLN A 16 4.34 -7.94 7.36
CA GLN A 16 3.59 -8.83 8.22
C GLN A 16 3.60 -8.30 9.65
N ALA A 17 2.42 -8.15 10.24
CA ALA A 17 2.26 -7.76 11.63
C ALA A 17 2.01 -8.98 12.53
N ASN A 18 2.25 -8.77 13.82
CA ASN A 18 1.84 -9.68 14.89
C ASN A 18 2.32 -11.13 14.70
N MET A 19 3.54 -11.31 14.21
CA MET A 19 4.17 -12.62 14.11
C MET A 19 4.38 -13.27 15.50
N ASP A 20 4.52 -12.43 16.53
CA ASP A 20 4.52 -12.85 17.94
C ASP A 20 3.27 -12.30 18.63
N PRO A 21 2.36 -13.17 19.15
CA PRO A 21 1.15 -12.73 19.85
C PRO A 21 1.40 -11.87 21.08
N LYS A 22 2.60 -11.94 21.66
CA LYS A 22 3.02 -11.17 22.84
C LYS A 22 3.57 -9.78 22.49
N HIS A 23 3.97 -9.57 21.25
CA HIS A 23 4.57 -8.33 20.77
C HIS A 23 3.82 -7.87 19.52
N ARG A 24 3.26 -6.66 19.56
CA ARG A 24 2.66 -6.01 18.38
C ARG A 24 3.76 -5.48 17.46
N ASP A 25 4.55 -6.38 16.92
CA ASP A 25 5.61 -6.05 15.99
C ASP A 25 5.14 -6.17 14.52
N ARG A 26 5.70 -5.34 13.68
CA ARG A 26 5.53 -5.39 12.23
C ARG A 26 6.92 -5.60 11.63
N ILE A 27 7.01 -6.56 10.71
CA ILE A 27 8.24 -6.86 9.99
C ILE A 27 8.03 -6.54 8.52
N ALA A 28 8.89 -5.70 7.96
CA ALA A 28 9.03 -5.50 6.54
C ALA A 28 10.02 -6.53 5.99
N PHE A 29 9.56 -7.37 5.08
CA PHE A 29 10.43 -8.31 4.36
C PHE A 29 11.02 -7.59 3.16
N PHE A 30 12.33 -7.50 3.18
CA PHE A 30 13.12 -6.75 2.22
C PHE A 30 14.02 -7.70 1.43
N ARG A 31 13.98 -7.62 0.10
CA ARG A 31 14.89 -8.35 -0.79
C ARG A 31 16.08 -7.48 -1.12
N VAL A 32 17.27 -7.96 -0.83
CA VAL A 32 18.53 -7.34 -1.28
C VAL A 32 18.71 -7.64 -2.76
N CYS A 33 18.91 -6.61 -3.59
CA CYS A 33 19.05 -6.73 -5.04
C CYS A 33 20.47 -6.50 -5.52
N SER A 34 21.26 -5.67 -4.80
CA SER A 34 22.68 -5.44 -5.05
C SER A 34 23.40 -5.03 -3.78
N GLY A 35 24.72 -5.11 -3.79
CA GLY A 35 25.57 -4.77 -2.66
C GLY A 35 25.40 -5.70 -1.45
N GLU A 36 25.79 -5.20 -0.29
CA GLU A 36 25.81 -5.96 0.97
C GLU A 36 25.16 -5.14 2.09
N TYR A 37 24.28 -5.79 2.85
CA TYR A 37 23.73 -5.24 4.09
C TYR A 37 24.72 -5.43 5.22
N GLN A 38 24.87 -4.38 6.04
CA GLN A 38 25.58 -4.43 7.32
C GLN A 38 24.73 -3.78 8.43
N PRO A 39 24.71 -4.33 9.66
CA PRO A 39 23.94 -3.77 10.76
C PRO A 39 24.26 -2.29 11.01
N GLY A 40 23.22 -1.49 11.12
CA GLY A 40 23.35 -0.07 11.40
C GLY A 40 23.71 0.80 10.19
N MET A 41 23.76 0.25 8.98
CA MET A 41 24.02 1.03 7.77
C MET A 41 22.96 2.11 7.53
N LYS A 42 23.40 3.22 6.95
CA LYS A 42 22.49 4.26 6.46
C LYS A 42 22.10 3.96 5.03
N VAL A 43 20.82 4.15 4.73
CA VAL A 43 20.24 3.98 3.40
C VAL A 43 19.34 5.16 3.06
N PHE A 44 19.18 5.40 1.79
CA PHE A 44 18.27 6.41 1.27
C PHE A 44 16.91 5.75 0.99
N HIS A 45 15.86 6.24 1.63
CA HIS A 45 14.48 5.81 1.40
C HIS A 45 13.91 6.63 0.25
N VAL A 46 13.77 6.01 -0.91
CA VAL A 46 13.49 6.72 -2.16
C VAL A 46 12.12 7.41 -2.14
N ARG A 47 11.05 6.73 -1.66
CA ARG A 47 9.71 7.32 -1.59
C ARG A 47 9.64 8.54 -0.67
N GLU A 48 10.34 8.49 0.46
CA GLU A 48 10.35 9.59 1.44
C GLU A 48 11.38 10.67 1.12
N GLY A 49 12.32 10.40 0.21
CA GLY A 49 13.38 11.33 -0.16
C GLY A 49 14.35 11.66 0.98
N LYS A 50 14.55 10.73 1.92
CA LYS A 50 15.37 10.95 3.11
C LYS A 50 16.23 9.75 3.48
N GLU A 51 17.31 10.01 4.23
CA GLU A 51 18.09 8.93 4.82
C GLU A 51 17.37 8.29 6.01
N MET A 52 17.54 6.99 6.14
CA MET A 52 17.15 6.20 7.30
C MET A 52 18.27 5.23 7.68
N LYS A 53 18.20 4.71 8.89
CA LYS A 53 19.15 3.71 9.37
C LYS A 53 18.43 2.37 9.51
N ILE A 54 19.05 1.30 9.01
CA ILE A 54 18.61 -0.08 9.26
C ILE A 54 19.41 -0.59 10.47
N PRO A 55 18.83 -0.62 11.69
CA PRO A 55 19.60 -0.94 12.90
C PRO A 55 20.06 -2.39 12.89
N ASN A 56 19.16 -3.33 12.96
CA ASN A 56 19.40 -4.76 12.90
C ASN A 56 18.37 -5.40 11.97
N ALA A 57 18.84 -6.28 11.11
CA ALA A 57 17.97 -7.11 10.30
C ALA A 57 17.84 -8.51 10.93
N LEU A 58 16.74 -9.16 10.59
CA LEU A 58 16.40 -10.50 11.02
C LEU A 58 16.45 -11.44 9.82
N THR A 59 16.92 -12.67 10.07
CA THR A 59 16.62 -13.80 9.18
C THR A 59 15.67 -14.75 9.89
N PHE A 60 14.98 -15.55 9.11
CA PHE A 60 14.01 -16.51 9.62
C PHE A 60 14.50 -17.92 9.30
N MET A 61 14.91 -18.65 10.35
CA MET A 61 15.26 -20.06 10.26
C MET A 61 14.15 -20.88 10.92
N ALA A 62 13.29 -21.49 10.11
CA ALA A 62 12.08 -22.16 10.57
C ALA A 62 11.16 -21.18 11.36
N ASN A 63 11.00 -21.38 12.66
CA ASN A 63 10.19 -20.51 13.53
C ASN A 63 11.02 -19.50 14.36
N ASP A 64 12.34 -19.52 14.22
CA ASP A 64 13.23 -18.68 15.03
C ASP A 64 13.64 -17.44 14.26
N ARG A 65 13.72 -16.32 15.01
CA ARG A 65 14.26 -15.04 14.52
C ARG A 65 15.71 -14.95 14.93
N VAL A 66 16.59 -14.84 13.97
CA VAL A 66 18.04 -14.71 14.22
C VAL A 66 18.50 -13.35 13.69
N LEU A 67 19.32 -12.65 14.46
CA LEU A 67 19.95 -11.42 14.00
C LEU A 67 20.93 -11.73 12.86
N MET A 68 20.81 -11.01 11.76
CA MET A 68 21.75 -11.10 10.65
C MET A 68 22.93 -10.18 10.87
N THR A 69 24.13 -10.69 10.58
CA THR A 69 25.36 -9.91 10.57
C THR A 69 25.66 -9.30 9.19
N ASP A 70 25.21 -9.97 8.12
CA ASP A 70 25.45 -9.60 6.74
C ASP A 70 24.36 -10.22 5.85
N ALA A 71 24.07 -9.61 4.71
CA ALA A 71 23.22 -10.17 3.66
C ALA A 71 23.66 -9.61 2.30
N VAL A 72 23.60 -10.45 1.28
CA VAL A 72 24.03 -10.13 -0.09
C VAL A 72 22.85 -10.16 -1.07
N ALA A 73 23.10 -9.75 -2.30
CA ALA A 73 22.10 -9.78 -3.37
C ALA A 73 21.45 -11.19 -3.50
N GLY A 74 20.12 -11.21 -3.48
CA GLY A 74 19.30 -12.43 -3.46
C GLY A 74 18.74 -12.79 -2.08
N ASP A 75 19.36 -12.32 -1.00
CA ASP A 75 18.89 -12.60 0.36
C ASP A 75 17.63 -11.80 0.70
N ILE A 76 16.86 -12.37 1.65
CA ILE A 76 15.69 -11.73 2.24
C ILE A 76 15.99 -11.44 3.70
N ILE A 77 15.86 -10.18 4.08
CA ILE A 77 16.01 -9.73 5.45
C ILE A 77 14.69 -9.20 6.00
N GLY A 78 14.48 -9.38 7.30
CA GLY A 78 13.36 -8.76 8.02
C GLY A 78 13.81 -7.49 8.71
N ILE A 79 13.11 -6.40 8.48
CA ILE A 79 13.36 -5.09 9.12
C ILE A 79 12.20 -4.77 10.03
N TYR A 80 12.46 -4.44 11.31
CA TYR A 80 11.41 -3.95 12.20
C TYR A 80 10.79 -2.67 11.63
N ASN A 81 9.48 -2.69 11.43
CA ASN A 81 8.73 -1.60 10.81
C ASN A 81 7.76 -0.96 11.80
N HIS A 82 8.02 0.27 12.18
CA HIS A 82 7.13 1.08 13.02
C HIS A 82 6.13 1.93 12.19
N GLY A 83 5.80 1.48 10.97
CA GLY A 83 4.90 2.18 10.05
C GLY A 83 5.62 3.11 9.06
N GLN A 84 6.95 3.04 8.97
CA GLN A 84 7.74 3.88 8.05
C GLN A 84 7.89 3.26 6.65
N LEU A 85 7.95 1.93 6.58
CA LEU A 85 8.13 1.18 5.35
C LEU A 85 6.78 0.65 4.85
N HIS A 86 6.57 0.78 3.55
CA HIS A 86 5.43 0.26 2.81
C HIS A 86 5.88 -0.79 1.79
N ILE A 87 4.96 -1.63 1.34
CA ILE A 87 5.23 -2.57 0.25
C ILE A 87 5.65 -1.77 -0.99
N GLY A 88 6.72 -2.19 -1.67
CA GLY A 88 7.29 -1.51 -2.83
C GLY A 88 8.32 -0.43 -2.50
N ASP A 89 8.49 -0.08 -1.22
CA ASP A 89 9.53 0.90 -0.83
C ASP A 89 10.92 0.40 -1.22
N THR A 90 11.66 1.28 -1.84
CA THR A 90 13.04 1.06 -2.27
C THR A 90 14.01 1.75 -1.32
N LEU A 91 15.03 1.01 -0.89
CA LEU A 91 16.14 1.51 -0.10
C LEU A 91 17.44 1.34 -0.88
N THR A 92 18.26 2.39 -0.92
CA THR A 92 19.51 2.43 -1.69
C THR A 92 20.64 3.10 -0.91
N GLN A 93 21.84 3.07 -1.45
CA GLN A 93 22.97 3.90 -0.95
C GLN A 93 23.05 5.26 -1.63
N GLY A 94 21.91 5.97 -1.76
CA GLY A 94 21.80 7.34 -2.25
C GLY A 94 21.35 7.47 -3.70
N GLU A 95 21.07 6.36 -4.39
CA GLU A 95 20.56 6.37 -5.76
C GLU A 95 19.05 6.52 -5.76
N VAL A 96 18.54 7.33 -6.68
CA VAL A 96 17.10 7.48 -6.92
C VAL A 96 16.69 6.50 -8.01
N LEU A 97 16.31 5.30 -7.59
CA LEU A 97 15.80 4.25 -8.45
C LEU A 97 14.56 3.61 -7.82
N GLY A 98 13.77 2.88 -8.61
CA GLY A 98 12.60 2.16 -8.13
C GLY A 98 12.55 0.77 -8.71
N PHE A 99 12.19 -0.21 -7.89
CA PHE A 99 11.90 -1.55 -8.37
C PHE A 99 10.43 -1.63 -8.78
N THR A 100 10.16 -2.30 -9.91
CA THR A 100 8.83 -2.56 -10.46
C THR A 100 8.51 -4.05 -10.41
N GLY A 101 7.25 -4.42 -10.66
CA GLY A 101 6.84 -5.82 -10.71
C GLY A 101 6.06 -6.29 -9.49
N ILE A 102 5.66 -5.37 -8.60
CA ILE A 102 4.69 -5.64 -7.53
C ILE A 102 3.44 -4.77 -7.78
N PRO A 103 2.57 -5.16 -8.74
CA PRO A 103 1.41 -4.37 -9.09
C PRO A 103 0.32 -4.46 -8.02
N TYR A 104 -0.35 -3.36 -7.80
CA TYR A 104 -1.60 -3.27 -7.06
C TYR A 104 -2.75 -3.34 -8.06
N PHE A 105 -3.59 -4.36 -7.96
CA PHE A 105 -4.75 -4.53 -8.85
C PHE A 105 -5.98 -3.88 -8.23
N ALA A 106 -6.84 -3.30 -9.06
CA ALA A 106 -8.15 -2.85 -8.63
C ALA A 106 -8.95 -4.04 -8.07
N PRO A 107 -9.60 -3.89 -6.90
CA PRO A 107 -10.36 -4.98 -6.30
C PRO A 107 -11.64 -5.29 -7.08
N GLU A 108 -12.16 -6.50 -6.90
CA GLU A 108 -13.37 -6.99 -7.55
C GLU A 108 -14.59 -6.98 -6.63
N LEU A 109 -14.36 -7.04 -5.32
CA LEU A 109 -15.42 -7.05 -4.31
C LEU A 109 -15.28 -5.85 -3.39
N PHE A 110 -16.39 -5.20 -3.08
CA PHE A 110 -16.43 -4.03 -2.23
C PHE A 110 -17.42 -4.19 -1.08
N ARG A 111 -17.04 -3.67 0.10
CA ARG A 111 -17.91 -3.51 1.28
C ARG A 111 -17.59 -2.17 1.94
N SER A 112 -18.58 -1.54 2.53
CA SER A 112 -18.33 -0.50 3.53
C SER A 112 -18.13 -1.15 4.90
N ALA A 113 -17.36 -0.48 5.77
CA ALA A 113 -17.08 -0.99 7.10
C ALA A 113 -17.44 0.05 8.16
N ARG A 114 -18.15 -0.38 9.20
CA ARG A 114 -18.40 0.42 10.39
C ARG A 114 -18.18 -0.40 11.66
N PRO A 115 -17.85 0.22 12.78
CA PRO A 115 -17.73 -0.50 14.03
C PRO A 115 -19.10 -0.93 14.54
N LYS A 116 -19.19 -2.12 15.15
CA LYS A 116 -20.39 -2.57 15.84
C LYS A 116 -20.70 -1.68 17.05
N ASP A 117 -19.66 -1.27 17.76
CA ASP A 117 -19.71 -0.29 18.84
C ASP A 117 -19.21 1.06 18.31
N PRO A 118 -20.08 2.11 18.26
CA PRO A 118 -19.69 3.43 17.74
C PRO A 118 -18.48 4.06 18.46
N PHE A 119 -18.27 3.75 19.75
CA PHE A 119 -17.12 4.24 20.51
C PHE A 119 -15.79 3.67 20.05
N LYS A 120 -15.81 2.62 19.26
CA LYS A 120 -14.61 1.96 18.68
C LYS A 120 -14.27 2.41 17.26
N ALA A 121 -14.82 3.52 16.79
CA ALA A 121 -14.54 4.05 15.44
C ALA A 121 -13.05 4.30 15.19
N LYS A 122 -12.34 4.84 16.19
CA LYS A 122 -10.88 5.07 16.09
C LYS A 122 -10.08 3.78 15.98
N GLN A 123 -10.49 2.74 16.72
CA GLN A 123 -9.85 1.42 16.66
C GLN A 123 -10.06 0.78 15.29
N LEU A 124 -11.29 0.88 14.74
CA LEU A 124 -11.60 0.38 13.40
C LEU A 124 -10.74 1.08 12.35
N HIS A 125 -10.72 2.42 12.37
CA HIS A 125 -9.93 3.20 11.41
C HIS A 125 -8.44 2.85 11.49
N LYS A 126 -7.88 2.79 12.69
CA LYS A 126 -6.49 2.39 12.92
C LYS A 126 -6.22 0.96 12.39
N GLY A 127 -7.06 0.00 12.76
CA GLY A 127 -6.91 -1.40 12.36
C GLY A 127 -6.99 -1.56 10.84
N LEU A 128 -7.96 -0.94 10.19
CA LEU A 128 -8.11 -1.01 8.74
C LEU A 128 -6.94 -0.35 8.01
N LYS A 129 -6.47 0.81 8.50
CA LYS A 129 -5.29 1.46 7.93
C LYS A 129 -4.07 0.55 7.99
N GLU A 130 -3.77 -0.01 9.17
CA GLU A 130 -2.60 -0.88 9.35
C GLU A 130 -2.71 -2.18 8.53
N LEU A 131 -3.92 -2.79 8.46
CA LEU A 131 -4.17 -3.97 7.63
C LEU A 131 -4.08 -3.67 6.13
N GLY A 132 -4.48 -2.45 5.72
CA GLY A 132 -4.29 -1.96 4.36
C GLY A 132 -2.82 -1.78 4.00
N GLU A 133 -2.03 -1.20 4.88
CA GLU A 133 -0.58 -1.03 4.70
C GLU A 133 0.17 -2.37 4.62
N GLU A 134 -0.35 -3.42 5.28
CA GLU A 134 0.16 -4.80 5.14
C GLU A 134 -0.26 -5.49 3.84
N GLY A 135 -1.19 -4.89 3.08
CA GLY A 135 -1.77 -5.51 1.89
C GLY A 135 -2.79 -6.63 2.19
N ALA A 136 -3.27 -6.74 3.42
CA ALA A 136 -4.28 -7.75 3.79
C ALA A 136 -5.62 -7.48 3.11
N ILE A 137 -5.94 -6.22 2.88
CA ILE A 137 -7.13 -5.73 2.18
C ILE A 137 -6.81 -4.35 1.60
N GLN A 138 -7.56 -3.92 0.58
CA GLN A 138 -7.47 -2.54 0.10
C GLN A 138 -8.46 -1.67 0.87
N VAL A 139 -8.00 -0.50 1.31
CA VAL A 139 -8.82 0.46 2.07
C VAL A 139 -8.85 1.77 1.32
N PHE A 140 -10.06 2.27 1.10
CA PHE A 140 -10.32 3.55 0.47
C PHE A 140 -11.13 4.42 1.42
N GLU A 141 -10.71 5.66 1.61
CA GLU A 141 -11.38 6.62 2.48
C GLU A 141 -11.84 7.81 1.64
N ASP A 142 -13.14 8.12 1.68
CA ASP A 142 -13.68 9.31 1.04
C ASP A 142 -13.47 10.57 1.90
N GLU A 143 -13.81 11.74 1.34
CA GLU A 143 -13.65 13.03 2.04
C GLU A 143 -14.52 13.16 3.31
N LEU A 144 -15.55 12.34 3.44
CA LEU A 144 -16.44 12.31 4.61
C LEU A 144 -15.94 11.33 5.70
N GLY A 145 -14.85 10.61 5.43
CA GLY A 145 -14.30 9.60 6.33
C GLY A 145 -15.00 8.24 6.23
N ASN A 146 -15.82 8.00 5.22
CA ASN A 146 -16.39 6.67 4.99
C ASN A 146 -15.31 5.73 4.47
N LEU A 147 -15.29 4.51 5.02
CA LEU A 147 -14.31 3.49 4.68
C LEU A 147 -14.93 2.45 3.75
N TYR A 148 -14.31 2.27 2.59
CA TYR A 148 -14.63 1.24 1.62
C TYR A 148 -13.50 0.23 1.59
N LEU A 149 -13.84 -1.04 1.67
CA LEU A 149 -12.89 -2.14 1.61
C LEU A 149 -12.99 -2.82 0.25
N GLY A 150 -11.84 -3.04 -0.36
CA GLY A 150 -11.73 -3.74 -1.62
C GLY A 150 -10.94 -5.04 -1.47
N ALA A 151 -11.48 -6.13 -2.00
CA ALA A 151 -10.87 -7.45 -1.95
C ALA A 151 -10.95 -8.17 -3.31
N VAL A 152 -10.07 -9.14 -3.49
CA VAL A 152 -10.12 -10.06 -4.65
C VAL A 152 -11.05 -11.23 -4.36
N GLY A 153 -11.22 -11.60 -3.08
CA GLY A 153 -12.07 -12.72 -2.67
C GLY A 153 -12.74 -12.50 -1.32
N GLN A 154 -13.86 -13.20 -1.10
CA GLN A 154 -14.68 -13.09 0.11
C GLN A 154 -13.88 -13.41 1.39
N LEU A 155 -12.97 -14.38 1.34
CA LEU A 155 -12.18 -14.80 2.50
C LEU A 155 -11.34 -13.67 3.10
N GLN A 156 -10.90 -12.69 2.29
CA GLN A 156 -10.14 -11.55 2.79
C GLN A 156 -10.96 -10.73 3.81
N PHE A 157 -12.25 -10.54 3.57
CA PHE A 157 -13.12 -9.83 4.52
C PHE A 157 -13.24 -10.59 5.85
N GLU A 158 -13.35 -11.92 5.82
CA GLU A 158 -13.45 -12.75 7.01
C GLU A 158 -12.17 -12.72 7.84
N ILE A 159 -11.01 -12.85 7.18
CA ILE A 159 -9.69 -12.74 7.83
C ILE A 159 -9.52 -11.35 8.46
N VAL A 160 -9.87 -10.30 7.76
CA VAL A 160 -9.75 -8.92 8.26
C VAL A 160 -10.70 -8.70 9.45
N ALA A 161 -11.93 -9.20 9.40
CA ALA A 161 -12.86 -9.13 10.54
C ALA A 161 -12.30 -9.82 11.78
N GLN A 162 -11.76 -11.02 11.61
CA GLN A 162 -11.14 -11.78 12.71
C GLN A 162 -9.94 -11.02 13.28
N ARG A 163 -9.06 -10.47 12.44
CA ARG A 163 -7.89 -9.71 12.86
C ARG A 163 -8.28 -8.42 13.57
N LEU A 164 -9.31 -7.70 13.10
CA LEU A 164 -9.85 -6.52 13.79
C LEU A 164 -10.35 -6.85 15.19
N ALA A 165 -11.05 -7.96 15.36
CA ALA A 165 -11.53 -8.39 16.66
C ALA A 165 -10.38 -8.79 17.60
N THR A 166 -9.42 -9.58 17.12
CA THR A 166 -8.36 -10.15 17.96
C THR A 166 -7.21 -9.20 18.22
N GLU A 167 -6.81 -8.40 17.24
CA GLU A 167 -5.63 -7.52 17.32
C GLU A 167 -5.97 -6.09 17.73
N TYR A 168 -7.16 -5.59 17.32
CA TYR A 168 -7.58 -4.20 17.55
C TYR A 168 -8.76 -4.06 18.51
N ASN A 169 -9.29 -5.19 19.01
CA ASN A 169 -10.43 -5.22 19.92
C ASN A 169 -11.65 -4.47 19.38
N VAL A 170 -11.95 -4.62 18.09
CA VAL A 170 -13.11 -4.00 17.44
C VAL A 170 -13.80 -5.00 16.51
N ASP A 171 -15.11 -5.18 16.71
CA ASP A 171 -15.94 -5.91 15.79
C ASP A 171 -16.38 -4.97 14.65
N ALA A 172 -16.10 -5.36 13.41
CA ALA A 172 -16.55 -4.64 12.23
C ALA A 172 -17.85 -5.23 11.69
N ILE A 173 -18.74 -4.35 11.25
CA ILE A 173 -19.91 -4.71 10.45
C ILE A 173 -19.62 -4.33 9.02
N TYR A 174 -19.71 -5.29 8.10
CA TYR A 174 -19.60 -5.07 6.68
C TYR A 174 -20.98 -4.91 6.05
N GLU A 175 -21.13 -3.85 5.29
CA GLU A 175 -22.38 -3.53 4.61
C GLU A 175 -22.16 -3.50 3.09
N ASN A 176 -23.21 -3.76 2.34
CA ASN A 176 -23.16 -3.64 0.91
C ASN A 176 -22.96 -2.16 0.51
N THR A 177 -22.16 -1.93 -0.51
CA THR A 177 -21.92 -0.62 -1.09
C THR A 177 -22.35 -0.62 -2.55
N PRO A 178 -22.79 0.51 -3.12
CA PRO A 178 -23.05 0.61 -4.53
C PRO A 178 -21.79 0.55 -5.40
N VAL A 179 -20.60 0.61 -4.80
CA VAL A 179 -19.33 0.53 -5.54
C VAL A 179 -19.14 -0.86 -6.15
N SER A 180 -18.90 -0.89 -7.45
CA SER A 180 -18.66 -2.13 -8.19
C SER A 180 -17.25 -2.22 -8.79
N THR A 181 -16.57 -1.10 -8.97
CA THR A 181 -15.19 -1.08 -9.47
C THR A 181 -14.46 0.18 -9.05
N ALA A 182 -13.14 0.11 -9.01
CA ALA A 182 -12.25 1.21 -8.68
C ALA A 182 -11.21 1.45 -9.77
N ARG A 183 -10.79 2.69 -9.95
CA ARG A 183 -9.69 3.08 -10.83
C ARG A 183 -8.86 4.16 -10.16
N TRP A 184 -7.56 4.00 -10.14
CA TRP A 184 -6.66 5.11 -9.79
C TRP A 184 -6.72 6.15 -10.90
N VAL A 185 -6.70 7.43 -10.52
CA VAL A 185 -6.81 8.52 -11.49
C VAL A 185 -5.58 9.41 -11.44
N THR A 186 -5.14 9.83 -12.63
CA THR A 186 -4.09 10.84 -12.80
C THR A 186 -4.57 11.94 -13.73
N TYR A 187 -4.02 13.12 -13.58
CA TYR A 187 -4.44 14.32 -14.26
C TYR A 187 -3.28 14.93 -15.03
N PRO A 188 -3.50 15.50 -16.23
CA PRO A 188 -2.43 16.14 -16.99
C PRO A 188 -1.97 17.47 -16.37
N ASP A 189 -2.86 18.14 -15.62
CA ASP A 189 -2.61 19.43 -15.01
C ASP A 189 -3.53 19.67 -13.79
N GLU A 190 -3.17 20.69 -13.02
CA GLU A 190 -3.87 21.05 -11.79
C GLU A 190 -5.29 21.59 -12.03
N GLN A 191 -5.54 22.24 -13.18
CA GLN A 191 -6.87 22.74 -13.49
C GLN A 191 -7.84 21.58 -13.77
N THR A 192 -7.42 20.63 -14.61
CA THR A 192 -8.19 19.40 -14.86
C THR A 192 -8.49 18.65 -13.58
N ARG A 193 -7.51 18.56 -12.66
CA ARG A 193 -7.70 17.94 -11.36
C ARG A 193 -8.84 18.62 -10.56
N LYS A 194 -8.77 19.95 -10.42
CA LYS A 194 -9.77 20.72 -9.67
C LYS A 194 -11.17 20.60 -10.25
N ASP A 195 -11.29 20.65 -11.56
CA ASP A 195 -12.58 20.55 -12.23
C ASP A 195 -13.17 19.14 -12.10
N PHE A 196 -12.34 18.11 -12.26
CA PHE A 196 -12.75 16.73 -12.06
C PHE A 196 -13.15 16.43 -10.62
N GLU A 197 -12.34 16.83 -9.64
CA GLU A 197 -12.62 16.64 -8.21
C GLU A 197 -13.88 17.41 -7.79
N LYS A 198 -14.14 18.59 -8.33
CA LYS A 198 -15.36 19.35 -8.08
C LYS A 198 -16.61 18.65 -8.60
N GLU A 199 -16.53 18.02 -9.79
CA GLU A 199 -17.69 17.34 -10.39
C GLU A 199 -17.89 15.93 -9.83
N GLN A 200 -16.81 15.18 -9.62
CA GLN A 200 -16.85 13.77 -9.27
C GLN A 200 -16.52 13.48 -7.80
N GLY A 201 -16.34 14.49 -6.95
CA GLY A 201 -15.83 14.38 -5.57
C GLY A 201 -16.52 13.32 -4.72
N MET A 202 -17.85 13.17 -4.83
CA MET A 202 -18.61 12.14 -4.11
C MET A 202 -18.25 10.69 -4.50
N ARG A 203 -17.49 10.50 -5.59
CA ARG A 203 -17.02 9.20 -6.08
C ARG A 203 -15.54 9.03 -5.94
N LEU A 204 -14.88 10.00 -5.33
CA LEU A 204 -13.43 9.96 -5.10
C LEU A 204 -13.13 9.52 -3.68
N ALA A 205 -12.07 8.74 -3.57
CA ALA A 205 -11.51 8.31 -2.30
C ALA A 205 -9.98 8.33 -2.38
N LYS A 206 -9.34 8.16 -1.24
CA LYS A 206 -7.89 7.98 -1.15
C LYS A 206 -7.58 6.54 -0.75
N ASP A 207 -6.58 5.95 -1.39
CA ASP A 207 -6.03 4.68 -0.93
C ASP A 207 -5.08 4.87 0.27
N ALA A 208 -4.54 3.79 0.80
CA ALA A 208 -3.63 3.81 1.95
C ALA A 208 -2.35 4.64 1.72
N ASP A 209 -1.94 4.82 0.47
CA ASP A 209 -0.75 5.60 0.09
C ASP A 209 -1.11 7.06 -0.32
N GLY A 210 -2.39 7.43 -0.22
CA GLY A 210 -2.89 8.77 -0.53
C GLY A 210 -3.16 9.04 -2.00
N ASN A 211 -3.14 8.02 -2.86
CA ASN A 211 -3.49 8.18 -4.28
C ASN A 211 -5.01 8.34 -4.45
N THR A 212 -5.40 9.15 -5.42
CA THR A 212 -6.83 9.36 -5.73
C THR A 212 -7.39 8.16 -6.49
N VAL A 213 -8.54 7.68 -6.03
CA VAL A 213 -9.25 6.54 -6.61
C VAL A 213 -10.68 6.96 -6.95
N TYR A 214 -11.11 6.67 -8.17
CA TYR A 214 -12.49 6.81 -8.60
C TYR A 214 -13.26 5.51 -8.31
N LEU A 215 -14.30 5.61 -7.49
CA LEU A 215 -15.17 4.50 -7.10
C LEU A 215 -16.44 4.53 -7.96
N ALA A 216 -16.52 3.65 -8.96
CA ALA A 216 -17.64 3.60 -9.87
C ALA A 216 -18.72 2.63 -9.39
N THR A 217 -19.99 2.98 -9.62
CA THR A 217 -21.16 2.15 -9.29
C THR A 217 -21.43 1.06 -10.32
N SER A 218 -20.88 1.22 -11.53
CA SER A 218 -20.98 0.23 -12.61
C SER A 218 -19.89 0.47 -13.65
N ILE A 219 -19.63 -0.52 -14.49
CA ILE A 219 -18.75 -0.36 -15.67
C ILE A 219 -19.29 0.70 -16.62
N TYR A 220 -20.60 0.76 -16.80
CA TYR A 220 -21.23 1.78 -17.63
C TYR A 220 -20.99 3.20 -17.08
N ASN A 221 -21.12 3.38 -15.77
CA ASN A 221 -20.82 4.66 -15.11
C ASN A 221 -19.34 5.04 -15.31
N LEU A 222 -18.41 4.10 -15.14
CA LEU A 222 -16.99 4.34 -15.40
C LEU A 222 -16.74 4.78 -16.85
N GLN A 223 -17.27 4.04 -17.84
CA GLN A 223 -17.12 4.35 -19.26
C GLN A 223 -17.70 5.72 -19.64
N THR A 224 -18.83 6.09 -19.04
CA THR A 224 -19.44 7.40 -19.24
C THR A 224 -18.54 8.51 -18.71
N THR A 225 -18.01 8.35 -17.50
CA THR A 225 -17.08 9.32 -16.92
C THR A 225 -15.79 9.44 -17.74
N GLN A 226 -15.23 8.32 -18.21
CA GLN A 226 -14.05 8.32 -19.09
C GLN A 226 -14.30 9.07 -20.41
N LYS A 227 -15.49 8.95 -20.99
CA LYS A 227 -15.86 9.69 -22.21
C LYS A 227 -16.02 11.19 -21.99
N HIS A 228 -16.55 11.60 -20.83
CA HIS A 228 -16.68 13.02 -20.48
C HIS A 228 -15.34 13.66 -20.09
N TRP A 229 -14.42 12.86 -19.56
CA TRP A 229 -13.10 13.30 -19.10
C TRP A 229 -11.97 12.57 -19.82
N PRO A 230 -11.85 12.71 -21.15
CA PRO A 230 -10.86 11.97 -21.94
C PRO A 230 -9.40 12.33 -21.57
N GLN A 231 -9.19 13.49 -20.94
CA GLN A 231 -7.88 13.95 -20.47
C GLN A 231 -7.48 13.35 -19.11
N VAL A 232 -8.42 12.73 -18.37
CA VAL A 232 -8.13 12.05 -17.10
C VAL A 232 -7.81 10.59 -17.38
N ALA A 233 -6.66 10.13 -16.91
CA ALA A 233 -6.28 8.72 -17.05
C ALA A 233 -6.83 7.88 -15.88
N PHE A 234 -7.41 6.72 -16.22
CA PHE A 234 -8.00 5.77 -15.28
C PHE A 234 -7.22 4.46 -15.33
N HIS A 235 -6.50 4.13 -14.26
CA HIS A 235 -5.59 3.00 -14.20
C HIS A 235 -6.23 1.81 -13.47
N VAL A 236 -6.11 0.62 -14.04
CA VAL A 236 -6.55 -0.66 -13.43
C VAL A 236 -5.55 -1.15 -12.40
N THR A 237 -4.28 -0.80 -12.60
CA THR A 237 -3.16 -1.19 -11.75
C THR A 237 -2.32 0.03 -11.39
N ARG A 238 -1.59 -0.07 -10.30
CA ARG A 238 -0.48 0.83 -9.98
C ARG A 238 0.68 0.02 -9.38
N GLU A 239 1.88 0.53 -9.47
CA GLU A 239 3.02 -0.06 -8.79
C GLU A 239 3.03 0.34 -7.31
N HIS A 240 3.39 -0.61 -6.45
CA HIS A 240 3.68 -0.34 -5.06
C HIS A 240 4.93 0.55 -4.91
N GLY A 241 4.96 1.37 -3.87
CA GLY A 241 6.10 2.24 -3.55
C GLY A 241 6.28 3.44 -4.48
N GLN A 242 5.43 3.59 -5.49
CA GLN A 242 5.42 4.75 -6.38
C GLN A 242 4.17 5.59 -6.15
N LYS A 243 4.36 6.90 -5.98
CA LYS A 243 3.25 7.85 -6.09
C LYS A 243 2.90 7.99 -7.56
N LEU A 244 1.64 7.84 -7.91
CA LEU A 244 1.16 8.15 -9.25
C LEU A 244 1.47 9.63 -9.54
N LYS A 245 2.34 9.88 -10.50
CA LYS A 245 2.66 11.23 -10.92
C LYS A 245 1.53 11.77 -11.78
N HIS A 246 1.12 12.99 -11.52
CA HIS A 246 0.06 13.67 -12.28
C HIS A 246 0.52 14.18 -13.66
N THR A 247 1.77 13.97 -14.05
CA THR A 247 2.40 14.56 -15.25
C THR A 247 3.16 13.59 -16.13
N ASP A 248 3.06 12.27 -15.91
CA ASP A 248 3.68 11.32 -16.83
C ASP A 248 2.63 10.84 -17.85
N VAL A 249 2.43 11.65 -18.88
CA VAL A 249 2.01 11.13 -20.17
C VAL A 249 3.27 10.53 -20.77
N ASP A 250 3.56 9.28 -20.47
CA ASP A 250 4.49 8.50 -21.25
C ASP A 250 3.84 8.28 -22.64
N LEU A 251 4.27 9.12 -23.55
CA LEU A 251 4.13 8.91 -24.98
C LEU A 251 5.06 7.74 -25.35
N ASP A 252 4.64 6.53 -25.05
CA ASP A 252 5.21 5.36 -25.72
C ASP A 252 4.55 5.26 -27.10
N ILE A 253 5.32 5.73 -28.09
CA ILE A 253 5.13 5.50 -29.52
C ILE A 253 5.57 4.09 -29.85
#